data_13364385840cd763f4e74c2f3c0957ad
#
_entry.id   13364385840cd763f4e74c2f3c0957ad
#
_cell.length_a   1.000
_cell.length_b   1.000
_cell.length_c   1.000
_cell.angle_alpha   90.00
_cell.angle_beta   90.00
_cell.angle_gamma   90.00
#
_symmetry.space_group_name_H-M   'P 1'
#
loop_
_entity.id
_entity.type
_entity.pdbx_description
1 polymer ?
#
loop_
_entity_poly.entity_id
_entity_poly.type
_entity_poly.pdbx_seq_one_letter_code
_entity_poly.pdbx_strand_id
1 'polypeptide(L)'
;MSKIMIAFDVETTGKNPDTDQIIELSMCLYEAGREESYLQLFKPEISISKGAEAVHGISMEDVADKPSFAEKADEVEAFLARAEVIVGYNVRFDIRCVEKEFERIGRKIDLMSRLVVDPLRIWQSLEPRSLSDAYRRFVGKELENAHSAEADVQAAVDVLRGIRETFNLQESTWEELALLTNPEKESWIGPSHQFIWSAGEVVFGFGKYNGRPLLEVGHRDPDYLRWIQRSDFPNHVKSLCKGAVSGMSEEDFNKRIVDHYGAMPEA
;
A
#
# COMPACT_ATOMS: atom_id res chain seq x y z
N MET A 1 -28.82 11.25 20.71
CA MET A 1 -27.45 11.68 21.10
C MET A 1 -26.56 11.51 19.90
N SER A 2 -25.71 12.48 19.58
CA SER A 2 -24.71 12.31 18.52
C SER A 2 -23.70 11.27 18.98
N LYS A 3 -23.33 10.33 18.09
CA LYS A 3 -22.29 9.33 18.38
C LYS A 3 -20.94 9.99 18.52
N ILE A 4 -20.11 9.45 19.40
CA ILE A 4 -18.71 9.85 19.52
C ILE A 4 -17.94 9.24 18.37
N MET A 5 -17.29 10.10 17.57
CA MET A 5 -16.52 9.71 16.39
C MET A 5 -15.04 9.91 16.65
N ILE A 6 -14.22 8.98 16.18
CA ILE A 6 -12.77 9.14 16.10
C ILE A 6 -12.33 9.06 14.65
N ALA A 7 -11.53 10.03 14.22
CA ALA A 7 -10.74 9.91 13.01
C ALA A 7 -9.31 9.54 13.38
N PHE A 8 -8.67 8.61 12.66
CA PHE A 8 -7.26 8.31 12.85
C PHE A 8 -6.58 7.83 11.58
N ASP A 9 -5.26 7.94 11.61
CA ASP A 9 -4.34 7.56 10.54
C ASP A 9 -3.02 7.12 11.16
N VAL A 10 -2.27 6.23 10.49
CA VAL A 10 -1.00 5.72 10.97
C VAL A 10 0.08 5.81 9.90
N GLU A 11 1.33 6.11 10.34
CA GLU A 11 2.53 5.85 9.56
C GLU A 11 3.23 4.60 10.10
N THR A 12 3.84 3.83 9.21
CA THR A 12 4.37 2.50 9.55
C THR A 12 5.75 2.26 8.94
N THR A 13 6.46 1.26 9.44
CA THR A 13 7.76 0.84 8.91
C THR A 13 7.71 0.25 7.50
N GLY A 14 6.50 -0.05 6.99
CA GLY A 14 6.25 -0.60 5.65
C GLY A 14 4.77 -0.87 5.39
N LYS A 15 4.43 -1.60 4.34
CA LYS A 15 3.07 -1.73 3.80
C LYS A 15 2.29 -2.96 4.30
N ASN A 16 2.85 -3.76 5.19
CA ASN A 16 2.21 -5.02 5.63
C ASN A 16 1.94 -5.02 7.14
N PRO A 17 0.69 -4.86 7.60
CA PRO A 17 0.34 -4.83 9.02
C PRO A 17 0.80 -6.06 9.83
N ASP A 18 0.96 -7.21 9.18
CA ASP A 18 1.36 -8.44 9.88
C ASP A 18 2.85 -8.44 10.27
N THR A 19 3.70 -7.67 9.55
CA THR A 19 5.16 -7.63 9.76
C THR A 19 5.67 -6.24 10.12
N ASP A 20 4.96 -5.19 9.71
CA ASP A 20 5.37 -3.81 9.92
C ASP A 20 4.77 -3.24 11.21
N GLN A 21 5.42 -2.20 11.75
CA GLN A 21 5.07 -1.59 13.03
C GLN A 21 4.67 -0.13 12.83
N ILE A 22 3.78 0.36 13.69
CA ILE A 22 3.38 1.77 13.72
C ILE A 22 4.57 2.61 14.23
N ILE A 23 4.85 3.71 13.53
CA ILE A 23 5.86 4.71 13.92
C ILE A 23 5.24 6.06 14.24
N GLU A 24 4.03 6.34 13.72
CA GLU A 24 3.22 7.50 14.10
C GLU A 24 1.75 7.08 14.16
N LEU A 25 1.03 7.57 15.16
CA LEU A 25 -0.42 7.44 15.27
C LEU A 25 -1.01 8.81 15.58
N SER A 26 -1.85 9.29 14.68
CA SER A 26 -2.64 10.51 14.86
C SER A 26 -4.12 10.13 15.04
N MET A 27 -4.76 10.67 16.07
CA MET A 27 -6.17 10.45 16.37
C MET A 27 -6.85 11.78 16.69
N CYS A 28 -8.08 11.94 16.25
CA CYS A 28 -8.92 13.08 16.66
C CYS A 28 -10.31 12.59 17.03
N LEU A 29 -10.72 12.86 18.26
CA LEU A 29 -12.02 12.51 18.81
C LEU A 29 -12.99 13.69 18.70
N TYR A 30 -14.18 13.42 18.20
CA TYR A 30 -15.25 14.40 18.04
C TYR A 30 -16.44 14.03 18.92
N GLU A 31 -16.71 14.86 19.91
CA GLU A 31 -17.79 14.66 20.89
C GLU A 31 -18.54 15.95 21.14
N ALA A 32 -19.83 16.03 20.82
CA ALA A 32 -20.70 17.16 21.12
C ALA A 32 -20.15 18.53 20.71
N GLY A 33 -19.47 18.60 19.54
CA GLY A 33 -18.86 19.83 19.00
C GLY A 33 -17.50 20.17 19.62
N ARG A 34 -16.92 19.27 20.42
CA ARG A 34 -15.55 19.37 20.93
C ARG A 34 -14.64 18.43 20.15
N GLU A 35 -13.40 18.85 19.97
CA GLU A 35 -12.34 18.07 19.34
C GLU A 35 -11.22 17.85 20.36
N GLU A 36 -10.70 16.63 20.40
CA GLU A 36 -9.55 16.26 21.23
C GLU A 36 -8.60 15.45 20.36
N SER A 37 -7.37 15.93 20.24
CA SER A 37 -6.34 15.32 19.40
C SER A 37 -5.32 14.55 20.21
N TYR A 38 -4.84 13.46 19.65
CA TYR A 38 -3.72 12.66 20.13
C TYR A 38 -2.75 12.45 18.98
N LEU A 39 -1.47 12.71 19.20
CA LEU A 39 -0.41 12.46 18.24
C LEU A 39 0.77 11.85 18.99
N GLN A 40 1.25 10.70 18.55
CA GLN A 40 2.37 10.02 19.15
C GLN A 40 3.25 9.36 18.10
N LEU A 41 4.56 9.64 18.19
CA LEU A 41 5.61 8.89 17.50
C LEU A 41 6.05 7.71 18.37
N PHE A 42 6.32 6.57 17.73
CA PHE A 42 6.75 5.35 18.40
C PHE A 42 8.09 4.87 17.87
N LYS A 43 8.91 4.32 18.75
CA LYS A 43 10.12 3.60 18.38
C LYS A 43 9.77 2.18 17.98
N PRO A 44 9.95 1.80 16.70
CA PRO A 44 9.75 0.43 16.26
C PRO A 44 10.91 -0.49 16.69
N GLU A 45 10.66 -1.79 16.73
CA GLU A 45 11.68 -2.82 16.95
C GLU A 45 12.39 -3.26 15.66
N ILE A 46 11.87 -2.84 14.52
CA ILE A 46 12.36 -3.17 13.18
C ILE A 46 12.70 -1.89 12.41
N SER A 47 13.54 -2.02 11.39
CA SER A 47 13.93 -0.89 10.54
C SER A 47 12.75 -0.35 9.73
N ILE A 48 12.72 0.96 9.52
CA ILE A 48 11.82 1.60 8.54
C ILE A 48 12.38 1.29 7.14
N SER A 49 11.52 0.83 6.23
CA SER A 49 11.95 0.61 4.85
C SER A 49 12.18 1.96 4.15
N LYS A 50 13.16 2.03 3.25
CA LYS A 50 13.41 3.26 2.48
C LYS A 50 12.18 3.73 1.71
N GLY A 51 11.37 2.78 1.22
CA GLY A 51 10.12 3.10 0.53
C GLY A 51 9.07 3.74 1.44
N ALA A 52 8.99 3.34 2.71
CA ALA A 52 8.12 3.96 3.70
C ALA A 52 8.64 5.36 4.08
N GLU A 53 9.94 5.45 4.41
CA GLU A 53 10.60 6.72 4.74
C GLU A 53 10.46 7.76 3.63
N ALA A 54 10.57 7.35 2.36
CA ALA A 54 10.38 8.24 1.21
C ALA A 54 8.94 8.78 1.09
N VAL A 55 7.93 8.10 1.66
CA VAL A 55 6.52 8.51 1.63
C VAL A 55 6.19 9.47 2.77
N HIS A 56 6.50 9.09 4.02
CA HIS A 56 6.11 9.86 5.22
C HIS A 56 7.23 10.75 5.77
N GLY A 57 8.48 10.57 5.34
CA GLY A 57 9.62 11.40 5.74
C GLY A 57 10.16 11.17 7.15
N ILE A 58 9.68 10.15 7.87
CA ILE A 58 10.11 9.83 9.24
C ILE A 58 11.24 8.80 9.16
N SER A 59 12.40 9.14 9.68
CA SER A 59 13.58 8.27 9.74
C SER A 59 13.66 7.48 11.05
N MET A 60 14.52 6.48 11.10
CA MET A 60 14.84 5.76 12.37
C MET A 60 15.43 6.69 13.43
N GLU A 61 16.12 7.77 13.03
CA GLU A 61 16.70 8.75 13.94
C GLU A 61 15.61 9.58 14.64
N ASP A 62 14.55 9.95 13.93
CA ASP A 62 13.41 10.74 14.44
C ASP A 62 12.62 9.99 15.53
N VAL A 63 12.65 8.66 15.51
CA VAL A 63 11.90 7.80 16.43
C VAL A 63 12.78 7.10 17.47
N ALA A 64 14.09 7.28 17.41
CA ALA A 64 15.05 6.54 18.25
C ALA A 64 14.86 6.76 19.76
N ASP A 65 14.43 7.96 20.16
CA ASP A 65 14.20 8.40 21.55
C ASP A 65 12.71 8.34 21.96
N LYS A 66 11.83 7.86 21.07
CA LYS A 66 10.39 7.81 21.33
C LYS A 66 10.02 6.55 22.15
N PRO A 67 8.89 6.59 22.87
CA PRO A 67 8.38 5.41 23.55
C PRO A 67 8.03 4.31 22.54
N SER A 68 8.07 3.06 22.96
CA SER A 68 7.48 1.95 22.22
C SER A 68 5.94 2.04 22.22
N PHE A 69 5.28 1.34 21.29
CA PHE A 69 3.83 1.22 21.32
C PHE A 69 3.34 0.59 22.64
N ALA A 70 4.05 -0.40 23.17
CA ALA A 70 3.73 -1.07 24.43
C ALA A 70 3.66 -0.11 25.62
N GLU A 71 4.56 0.88 25.70
CA GLU A 71 4.58 1.89 26.77
C GLU A 71 3.41 2.86 26.71
N LYS A 72 2.80 3.03 25.54
CA LYS A 72 1.66 3.95 25.31
C LYS A 72 0.33 3.24 25.07
N ALA A 73 0.32 1.91 25.09
CA ALA A 73 -0.85 1.11 24.76
C ALA A 73 -2.09 1.46 25.62
N ASP A 74 -1.92 1.73 26.89
CA ASP A 74 -3.05 2.10 27.79
C ASP A 74 -3.67 3.44 27.40
N GLU A 75 -2.85 4.43 27.03
CA GLU A 75 -3.31 5.74 26.56
C GLU A 75 -4.06 5.60 25.23
N VAL A 76 -3.50 4.84 24.30
CA VAL A 76 -4.09 4.58 22.98
C VAL A 76 -5.43 3.86 23.13
N GLU A 77 -5.49 2.79 23.94
CA GLU A 77 -6.74 2.04 24.17
C GLU A 77 -7.80 2.89 24.85
N ALA A 78 -7.44 3.66 25.88
CA ALA A 78 -8.37 4.55 26.57
C ALA A 78 -8.96 5.61 25.63
N PHE A 79 -8.14 6.15 24.71
CA PHE A 79 -8.60 7.11 23.72
C PHE A 79 -9.55 6.46 22.69
N LEU A 80 -9.17 5.33 22.15
CA LEU A 80 -9.98 4.55 21.22
C LEU A 80 -11.29 4.07 21.84
N ALA A 81 -11.29 3.65 23.12
CA ALA A 81 -12.46 3.08 23.81
C ALA A 81 -13.67 4.02 23.84
N ARG A 82 -13.44 5.32 23.76
CA ARG A 82 -14.51 6.35 23.80
C ARG A 82 -15.35 6.40 22.54
N ALA A 83 -14.80 5.96 21.39
CA ALA A 83 -15.45 6.14 20.09
C ALA A 83 -16.44 5.03 19.76
N GLU A 84 -17.59 5.41 19.21
CA GLU A 84 -18.60 4.51 18.65
C GLU A 84 -18.45 4.37 17.13
N VAL A 85 -17.86 5.39 16.48
CA VAL A 85 -17.65 5.48 15.03
C VAL A 85 -16.18 5.74 14.74
N ILE A 86 -15.62 4.98 13.82
CA ILE A 86 -14.26 5.16 13.30
C ILE A 86 -14.35 5.74 11.90
N VAL A 87 -13.56 6.78 11.62
CA VAL A 87 -13.44 7.42 10.31
C VAL A 87 -11.98 7.46 9.90
N GLY A 88 -11.69 7.22 8.61
CA GLY A 88 -10.36 7.38 8.02
C GLY A 88 -10.36 6.99 6.55
N TYR A 89 -9.44 7.55 5.78
CA TYR A 89 -9.36 7.30 4.35
C TYR A 89 -8.58 6.02 4.06
N ASN A 90 -9.25 5.00 3.52
CA ASN A 90 -8.73 3.62 3.42
C ASN A 90 -8.41 2.97 4.77
N VAL A 91 -9.14 3.33 5.79
CA VAL A 91 -8.89 3.10 7.22
C VAL A 91 -8.79 1.62 7.65
N ARG A 92 -9.13 0.68 6.80
CA ARG A 92 -8.97 -0.76 7.12
C ARG A 92 -7.51 -1.16 7.34
N PHE A 93 -6.59 -0.52 6.64
CA PHE A 93 -5.15 -0.72 6.84
C PHE A 93 -4.75 -0.24 8.24
N ASP A 94 -5.13 0.98 8.60
CA ASP A 94 -4.84 1.62 9.88
C ASP A 94 -5.41 0.83 11.07
N ILE A 95 -6.68 0.43 10.96
CA ILE A 95 -7.32 -0.44 11.96
C ILE A 95 -6.50 -1.71 12.16
N ARG A 96 -6.10 -2.37 11.07
CA ARG A 96 -5.34 -3.61 11.17
C ARG A 96 -3.96 -3.39 11.78
N CYS A 97 -3.29 -2.29 11.47
CA CYS A 97 -2.01 -1.93 12.10
C CYS A 97 -2.17 -1.77 13.60
N VAL A 98 -3.18 -1.02 14.07
CA VAL A 98 -3.45 -0.83 15.50
C VAL A 98 -3.78 -2.17 16.18
N GLU A 99 -4.66 -2.98 15.61
CA GLU A 99 -5.00 -4.31 16.14
C GLU A 99 -3.76 -5.20 16.26
N LYS A 100 -2.85 -5.15 15.27
CA LYS A 100 -1.60 -5.92 15.27
C LYS A 100 -0.60 -5.44 16.31
N GLU A 101 -0.51 -4.15 16.57
CA GLU A 101 0.31 -3.65 17.68
C GLU A 101 -0.18 -4.19 19.03
N PHE A 102 -1.50 -4.19 19.26
CA PHE A 102 -2.06 -4.79 20.47
C PHE A 102 -1.81 -6.31 20.55
N GLU A 103 -1.92 -7.04 19.43
CA GLU A 103 -1.59 -8.47 19.38
C GLU A 103 -0.13 -8.75 19.76
N ARG A 104 0.83 -7.92 19.30
CA ARG A 104 2.28 -8.07 19.63
C ARG A 104 2.58 -7.97 21.10
N ILE A 105 1.81 -7.17 21.84
CA ILE A 105 1.93 -7.03 23.30
C ILE A 105 1.03 -7.98 24.09
N GLY A 106 0.43 -8.98 23.40
CA GLY A 106 -0.45 -9.98 24.03
C GLY A 106 -1.84 -9.46 24.42
N ARG A 107 -2.26 -8.32 23.86
CA ARG A 107 -3.61 -7.74 24.09
C ARG A 107 -4.46 -7.91 22.84
N LYS A 108 -5.77 -7.86 23.00
CA LYS A 108 -6.72 -7.93 21.88
C LYS A 108 -7.68 -6.75 21.94
N ILE A 109 -7.76 -6.03 20.84
CA ILE A 109 -8.75 -4.99 20.61
C ILE A 109 -9.52 -5.35 19.32
N ASP A 110 -10.81 -5.05 19.27
CA ASP A 110 -11.65 -5.28 18.09
C ASP A 110 -12.26 -3.94 17.66
N LEU A 111 -11.57 -3.29 16.74
CA LEU A 111 -12.00 -2.01 16.18
C LEU A 111 -13.01 -2.21 15.05
N MET A 112 -12.94 -3.33 14.35
CA MET A 112 -13.83 -3.64 13.23
C MET A 112 -15.27 -3.94 13.63
N SER A 113 -15.53 -4.24 14.90
CA SER A 113 -16.90 -4.40 15.44
C SER A 113 -17.65 -3.08 15.57
N ARG A 114 -16.98 -1.94 15.48
CA ARG A 114 -17.56 -0.60 15.54
C ARG A 114 -18.12 -0.17 14.18
N LEU A 115 -18.82 0.95 14.15
CA LEU A 115 -19.21 1.58 12.89
C LEU A 115 -17.95 2.17 12.22
N VAL A 116 -17.57 1.62 11.09
CA VAL A 116 -16.45 2.12 10.28
C VAL A 116 -16.98 2.87 9.09
N VAL A 117 -16.59 4.13 8.96
CA VAL A 117 -16.96 5.02 7.86
C VAL A 117 -15.69 5.40 7.10
N ASP A 118 -15.56 4.90 5.89
CA ASP A 118 -14.41 5.12 5.02
C ASP A 118 -14.81 6.00 3.83
N PRO A 119 -14.37 7.28 3.79
CA PRO A 119 -14.70 8.19 2.70
C PRO A 119 -14.27 7.68 1.32
N LEU A 120 -13.15 6.94 1.22
CA LEU A 120 -12.73 6.32 -0.04
C LEU A 120 -13.79 5.31 -0.53
N ARG A 121 -14.30 4.46 0.38
CA ARG A 121 -15.30 3.44 0.03
C ARG A 121 -16.65 4.05 -0.31
N ILE A 122 -17.03 5.11 0.40
CA ILE A 122 -18.23 5.88 0.07
C ILE A 122 -18.08 6.49 -1.33
N TRP A 123 -16.96 7.14 -1.61
CA TRP A 123 -16.69 7.71 -2.92
C TRP A 123 -16.74 6.64 -4.03
N GLN A 124 -16.03 5.53 -3.83
CA GLN A 124 -16.04 4.40 -4.78
C GLN A 124 -17.44 3.80 -4.99
N SER A 125 -18.31 3.82 -3.97
CA SER A 125 -19.68 3.33 -4.05
C SER A 125 -20.62 4.30 -4.79
N LEU A 126 -20.39 5.61 -4.63
CA LEU A 126 -21.21 6.66 -5.24
C LEU A 126 -20.76 7.01 -6.66
N GLU A 127 -19.53 6.68 -7.04
CA GLU A 127 -19.01 6.80 -8.41
C GLU A 127 -18.79 5.40 -9.03
N PRO A 128 -19.83 4.75 -9.56
CA PRO A 128 -19.70 3.46 -10.21
C PRO A 128 -18.80 3.55 -11.44
N ARG A 129 -18.08 2.46 -11.75
CA ARG A 129 -17.02 2.41 -12.77
C ARG A 129 -17.21 1.27 -13.77
N SER A 130 -18.47 0.90 -14.04
CA SER A 130 -18.79 -0.03 -15.14
C SER A 130 -18.47 0.61 -16.50
N LEU A 131 -18.39 -0.21 -17.55
CA LEU A 131 -18.20 0.31 -18.92
C LEU A 131 -19.33 1.27 -19.31
N SER A 132 -20.58 0.99 -18.92
CA SER A 132 -21.73 1.86 -19.15
C SER A 132 -21.60 3.20 -18.40
N ASP A 133 -21.10 3.19 -17.17
CA ASP A 133 -20.86 4.42 -16.41
C ASP A 133 -19.74 5.26 -17.02
N ALA A 134 -18.65 4.59 -17.44
CA ALA A 134 -17.55 5.25 -18.14
C ALA A 134 -18.01 5.83 -19.48
N TYR A 135 -18.85 5.10 -20.23
CA TYR A 135 -19.40 5.55 -21.50
C TYR A 135 -20.29 6.79 -21.32
N ARG A 136 -21.17 6.77 -20.32
CA ARG A 136 -21.99 7.95 -19.96
C ARG A 136 -21.12 9.15 -19.58
N ARG A 137 -20.07 8.93 -18.78
CA ARG A 137 -19.20 10.00 -18.29
C ARG A 137 -18.32 10.62 -19.39
N PHE A 138 -17.69 9.79 -20.22
CA PHE A 138 -16.67 10.24 -21.18
C PHE A 138 -17.17 10.41 -22.62
N VAL A 139 -18.28 9.75 -22.97
CA VAL A 139 -18.90 9.88 -24.30
C VAL A 139 -20.19 10.71 -24.25
N GLY A 140 -20.79 10.85 -23.07
CA GLY A 140 -22.01 11.65 -22.86
C GLY A 140 -23.32 10.99 -23.38
N LYS A 141 -23.29 9.65 -23.57
CA LYS A 141 -24.43 8.87 -24.09
C LYS A 141 -24.64 7.61 -23.24
N GLU A 142 -25.84 7.02 -23.34
CA GLU A 142 -26.07 5.68 -22.79
C GLU A 142 -25.46 4.62 -23.72
N LEU A 143 -24.92 3.56 -23.11
CA LEU A 143 -24.39 2.41 -23.85
C LEU A 143 -25.56 1.47 -24.20
N GLU A 144 -25.88 1.37 -25.49
CA GLU A 144 -26.86 0.42 -26.01
C GLU A 144 -26.22 -0.96 -26.20
N ASN A 145 -26.98 -2.03 -26.01
CA ASN A 145 -26.54 -3.42 -26.16
C ASN A 145 -25.32 -3.81 -25.30
N ALA A 146 -25.19 -3.24 -24.09
CA ALA A 146 -24.19 -3.67 -23.11
C ALA A 146 -24.24 -5.20 -22.95
N HIS A 147 -23.04 -5.81 -22.72
CA HIS A 147 -22.80 -7.25 -22.68
C HIS A 147 -22.83 -7.97 -24.06
N SER A 148 -22.83 -7.21 -25.14
CA SER A 148 -22.42 -7.71 -26.47
C SER A 148 -20.93 -7.42 -26.67
N ALA A 149 -20.13 -8.43 -26.97
CA ALA A 149 -18.68 -8.25 -27.14
C ALA A 149 -18.33 -7.18 -28.19
N GLU A 150 -19.10 -7.09 -29.28
CA GLU A 150 -18.89 -6.08 -30.33
C GLU A 150 -19.19 -4.67 -29.80
N ALA A 151 -20.33 -4.48 -29.11
CA ALA A 151 -20.69 -3.19 -28.52
C ALA A 151 -19.71 -2.77 -27.43
N ASP A 152 -19.28 -3.71 -26.59
CA ASP A 152 -18.35 -3.44 -25.49
C ASP A 152 -16.94 -3.07 -26.00
N VAL A 153 -16.46 -3.69 -27.08
CA VAL A 153 -15.20 -3.31 -27.75
C VAL A 153 -15.28 -1.89 -28.29
N GLN A 154 -16.35 -1.55 -29.02
CA GLN A 154 -16.53 -0.20 -29.54
C GLN A 154 -16.65 0.82 -28.42
N ALA A 155 -17.42 0.52 -27.38
CA ALA A 155 -17.56 1.37 -26.20
C ALA A 155 -16.23 1.62 -25.48
N ALA A 156 -15.38 0.60 -25.36
CA ALA A 156 -14.06 0.76 -24.73
C ALA A 156 -13.16 1.72 -25.53
N VAL A 157 -13.20 1.67 -26.87
CA VAL A 157 -12.46 2.60 -27.73
C VAL A 157 -12.99 4.02 -27.58
N ASP A 158 -14.31 4.21 -27.56
CA ASP A 158 -14.93 5.53 -27.44
C ASP A 158 -14.68 6.13 -26.06
N VAL A 159 -14.72 5.32 -24.99
CA VAL A 159 -14.34 5.73 -23.64
C VAL A 159 -12.87 6.17 -23.58
N LEU A 160 -11.94 5.42 -24.22
CA LEU A 160 -10.54 5.82 -24.27
C LEU A 160 -10.36 7.18 -24.97
N ARG A 161 -11.08 7.43 -26.08
CA ARG A 161 -11.04 8.72 -26.76
C ARG A 161 -11.55 9.84 -25.83
N GLY A 162 -12.70 9.64 -25.16
CA GLY A 162 -13.25 10.61 -24.22
C GLY A 162 -12.36 10.84 -23.00
N ILE A 163 -11.65 9.81 -22.49
CA ILE A 163 -10.62 9.95 -21.45
C ILE A 163 -9.48 10.84 -21.97
N ARG A 164 -8.96 10.57 -23.15
CA ARG A 164 -7.86 11.38 -23.73
C ARG A 164 -8.26 12.83 -23.88
N GLU A 165 -9.50 13.13 -24.30
CA GLU A 165 -10.03 14.49 -24.39
C GLU A 165 -10.17 15.15 -23.01
N THR A 166 -10.77 14.44 -22.05
CA THR A 166 -11.06 14.97 -20.72
C THR A 166 -9.79 15.32 -19.93
N PHE A 167 -8.73 14.52 -20.09
CA PHE A 167 -7.49 14.65 -19.32
C PHE A 167 -6.33 15.22 -20.13
N ASN A 168 -6.58 15.77 -21.33
CA ASN A 168 -5.56 16.37 -22.21
C ASN A 168 -4.43 15.39 -22.60
N LEU A 169 -4.78 14.14 -22.91
CA LEU A 169 -3.85 13.06 -23.28
C LEU A 169 -3.85 12.80 -24.80
N GLN A 170 -4.31 13.73 -25.63
CA GLN A 170 -4.43 13.53 -27.09
C GLN A 170 -3.07 13.27 -27.75
N GLU A 171 -2.03 13.96 -27.26
CA GLU A 171 -0.67 13.85 -27.78
C GLU A 171 0.16 12.71 -27.13
N SER A 172 -0.41 12.04 -26.10
CA SER A 172 0.28 10.93 -25.44
C SER A 172 0.48 9.74 -26.37
N THR A 173 1.67 9.17 -26.33
CA THR A 173 2.01 7.93 -27.04
C THR A 173 1.27 6.72 -26.44
N TRP A 174 1.27 5.61 -27.17
CA TRP A 174 0.68 4.37 -26.63
C TRP A 174 1.45 3.82 -25.43
N GLU A 175 2.77 4.05 -25.39
CA GLU A 175 3.66 3.68 -24.31
C GLU A 175 3.31 4.46 -23.04
N GLU A 176 3.14 5.77 -23.15
CA GLU A 176 2.71 6.63 -22.02
C GLU A 176 1.32 6.26 -21.51
N LEU A 177 0.36 5.99 -22.39
CA LEU A 177 -0.97 5.53 -21.99
C LEU A 177 -0.93 4.15 -21.32
N ALA A 178 -0.09 3.24 -21.83
CA ALA A 178 0.10 1.93 -21.21
C ALA A 178 0.73 2.03 -19.81
N LEU A 179 1.62 3.01 -19.61
CA LEU A 179 2.21 3.30 -18.31
C LEU A 179 1.16 3.82 -17.33
N LEU A 180 0.25 4.70 -17.75
CA LEU A 180 -0.87 5.13 -16.91
C LEU A 180 -1.79 3.97 -16.47
N THR A 181 -1.89 2.93 -17.29
CA THR A 181 -2.63 1.71 -16.94
C THR A 181 -1.94 0.90 -15.84
N ASN A 182 -0.62 0.89 -15.83
CA ASN A 182 0.22 0.21 -14.85
C ASN A 182 1.40 1.11 -14.47
N PRO A 183 1.19 2.16 -13.66
CA PRO A 183 2.23 3.13 -13.35
C PRO A 183 3.44 2.53 -12.63
N GLU A 184 3.25 1.41 -11.93
CA GLU A 184 4.34 0.70 -11.25
C GLU A 184 5.14 -0.23 -12.18
N LYS A 185 4.75 -0.39 -13.47
CA LYS A 185 5.39 -1.36 -14.37
C LYS A 185 6.86 -1.03 -14.65
N GLU A 186 7.23 0.24 -14.68
CA GLU A 186 8.62 0.65 -14.84
C GLU A 186 9.50 0.21 -13.67
N SER A 187 8.91 0.09 -12.49
CA SER A 187 9.62 -0.41 -11.30
C SER A 187 9.75 -1.94 -11.28
N TRP A 188 9.04 -2.68 -12.15
CA TRP A 188 9.06 -4.14 -12.12
C TRP A 188 10.42 -4.69 -12.55
N ILE A 189 10.88 -5.70 -11.82
CA ILE A 189 12.09 -6.43 -12.18
C ILE A 189 11.69 -7.66 -12.98
N GLY A 190 11.81 -7.55 -14.30
CA GLY A 190 11.36 -8.56 -15.23
C GLY A 190 9.87 -8.45 -15.58
N PRO A 191 9.23 -9.53 -16.08
CA PRO A 191 7.90 -9.46 -16.70
C PRO A 191 6.73 -9.38 -15.70
N SER A 192 6.98 -9.32 -14.39
CA SER A 192 5.93 -9.37 -13.38
C SER A 192 6.27 -8.58 -12.12
N HIS A 193 5.23 -8.20 -11.36
CA HIS A 193 5.29 -7.29 -10.22
C HIS A 193 5.83 -7.90 -8.91
N GLN A 194 6.23 -9.17 -8.91
CA GLN A 194 6.65 -9.84 -7.67
C GLN A 194 7.89 -9.21 -7.04
N PHE A 195 8.79 -8.69 -7.85
CA PHE A 195 9.89 -7.85 -7.38
C PHE A 195 9.89 -6.54 -8.13
N ILE A 196 10.11 -5.47 -7.39
CA ILE A 196 10.11 -4.11 -7.91
C ILE A 196 11.31 -3.32 -7.36
N TRP A 197 11.73 -2.30 -8.09
CA TRP A 197 12.61 -1.27 -7.59
C TRP A 197 11.83 -0.29 -6.71
N SER A 198 12.31 -0.01 -5.50
CA SER A 198 11.76 1.00 -4.60
C SER A 198 12.90 1.66 -3.83
N ALA A 199 13.02 2.98 -3.94
CA ALA A 199 14.07 3.78 -3.28
C ALA A 199 15.49 3.19 -3.43
N GLY A 200 15.82 2.65 -4.60
CA GLY A 200 17.13 2.08 -4.89
C GLY A 200 17.34 0.62 -4.47
N GLU A 201 16.33 -0.01 -3.90
CA GLU A 201 16.38 -1.40 -3.43
C GLU A 201 15.41 -2.29 -4.19
N VAL A 202 15.76 -3.57 -4.27
CA VAL A 202 14.86 -4.61 -4.78
C VAL A 202 13.94 -5.04 -3.66
N VAL A 203 12.64 -4.77 -3.79
CA VAL A 203 11.65 -5.11 -2.76
C VAL A 203 10.60 -6.10 -3.27
N PHE A 204 9.96 -6.79 -2.33
CA PHE A 204 8.80 -7.63 -2.65
C PHE A 204 7.62 -6.76 -3.07
N GLY A 205 7.01 -7.06 -4.20
CA GLY A 205 5.73 -6.50 -4.65
C GLY A 205 4.51 -7.36 -4.25
N PHE A 206 4.70 -8.40 -3.39
CA PHE A 206 3.64 -9.34 -3.03
C PHE A 206 3.86 -10.04 -1.69
N GLY A 207 2.79 -10.68 -1.20
CA GLY A 207 2.82 -11.60 -0.06
C GLY A 207 3.13 -10.94 1.28
N LYS A 208 3.54 -11.77 2.27
CA LYS A 208 3.80 -11.31 3.65
C LYS A 208 4.94 -10.30 3.79
N TYR A 209 5.82 -10.25 2.80
CA TYR A 209 6.97 -9.33 2.78
C TYR A 209 6.82 -8.21 1.74
N ASN A 210 5.57 -7.91 1.32
CA ASN A 210 5.32 -6.79 0.40
C ASN A 210 5.94 -5.49 0.92
N GLY A 211 6.73 -4.81 0.06
CA GLY A 211 7.45 -3.58 0.40
C GLY A 211 8.78 -3.79 1.14
N ARG A 212 9.14 -5.02 1.54
CA ARG A 212 10.42 -5.30 2.22
C ARG A 212 11.53 -5.63 1.22
N PRO A 213 12.79 -5.20 1.52
CA PRO A 213 13.95 -5.51 0.70
C PRO A 213 14.20 -7.02 0.59
N LEU A 214 14.42 -7.48 -0.64
CA LEU A 214 14.66 -8.89 -0.92
C LEU A 214 15.88 -9.44 -0.19
N LEU A 215 16.98 -8.68 -0.10
CA LEU A 215 18.19 -9.08 0.59
C LEU A 215 18.00 -9.14 2.11
N GLU A 216 17.25 -8.19 2.70
CA GLU A 216 16.89 -8.22 4.12
C GLU A 216 16.15 -9.51 4.46
N VAL A 217 15.11 -9.83 3.68
CA VAL A 217 14.32 -11.06 3.84
C VAL A 217 15.19 -12.29 3.60
N GLY A 218 16.13 -12.24 2.64
CA GLY A 218 17.09 -13.30 2.39
C GLY A 218 17.97 -13.64 3.60
N HIS A 219 18.34 -12.65 4.39
CA HIS A 219 19.07 -12.83 5.64
C HIS A 219 18.17 -13.27 6.80
N ARG A 220 16.99 -12.67 6.94
CA ARG A 220 16.10 -12.87 8.09
C ARG A 220 15.26 -14.15 7.98
N ASP A 221 14.77 -14.49 6.79
CA ASP A 221 13.92 -15.66 6.52
C ASP A 221 14.31 -16.34 5.20
N PRO A 222 15.52 -16.94 5.11
CA PRO A 222 15.98 -17.61 3.90
C PRO A 222 15.07 -18.79 3.48
N ASP A 223 14.33 -19.38 4.41
CA ASP A 223 13.44 -20.49 4.12
C ASP A 223 12.21 -20.05 3.31
N TYR A 224 11.74 -18.82 3.49
CA TYR A 224 10.71 -18.25 2.64
C TYR A 224 11.16 -18.11 1.18
N LEU A 225 12.39 -17.65 0.96
CA LEU A 225 12.97 -17.55 -0.39
C LEU A 225 13.19 -18.95 -1.00
N ARG A 226 13.58 -19.94 -0.21
CA ARG A 226 13.69 -21.33 -0.66
C ARG A 226 12.32 -21.93 -1.00
N TRP A 227 11.29 -21.57 -0.24
CA TRP A 227 9.91 -21.97 -0.55
C TRP A 227 9.46 -21.38 -1.90
N ILE A 228 9.68 -20.07 -2.16
CA ILE A 228 9.40 -19.45 -3.46
C ILE A 228 10.09 -20.21 -4.61
N GLN A 229 11.37 -20.58 -4.43
CA GLN A 229 12.13 -21.30 -5.44
C GLN A 229 11.54 -22.69 -5.79
N ARG A 230 10.86 -23.32 -4.84
CA ARG A 230 10.24 -24.66 -5.00
C ARG A 230 8.77 -24.59 -5.42
N SER A 231 8.13 -23.44 -5.24
CA SER A 231 6.70 -23.23 -5.54
C SER A 231 6.50 -22.80 -7.00
N ASP A 232 5.25 -22.66 -7.40
CA ASP A 232 4.88 -22.26 -8.77
C ASP A 232 4.99 -20.75 -8.98
N PHE A 233 6.23 -20.27 -8.98
CA PHE A 233 6.57 -18.89 -9.32
C PHE A 233 7.32 -18.83 -10.66
N PRO A 234 7.26 -17.68 -11.39
CA PRO A 234 8.03 -17.47 -12.61
C PRO A 234 9.54 -17.67 -12.42
N ASN A 235 10.22 -18.11 -13.45
CA ASN A 235 11.65 -18.42 -13.39
C ASN A 235 12.52 -17.24 -12.98
N HIS A 236 12.19 -16.01 -13.41
CA HIS A 236 12.92 -14.81 -13.00
C HIS A 236 12.79 -14.55 -11.50
N VAL A 237 11.61 -14.75 -10.91
CA VAL A 237 11.36 -14.64 -9.45
C VAL A 237 12.24 -15.63 -8.68
N LYS A 238 12.26 -16.91 -9.12
CA LYS A 238 13.10 -17.95 -8.53
C LYS A 238 14.59 -17.62 -8.63
N SER A 239 15.01 -17.04 -9.76
CA SER A 239 16.41 -16.63 -9.97
C SER A 239 16.84 -15.50 -9.02
N LEU A 240 15.97 -14.51 -8.82
CA LEU A 240 16.20 -13.41 -7.89
C LEU A 240 16.31 -13.91 -6.45
N CYS A 241 15.37 -14.76 -6.02
CA CYS A 241 15.43 -15.40 -4.69
C CYS A 241 16.71 -16.22 -4.49
N LYS A 242 17.15 -16.96 -5.52
CA LYS A 242 18.42 -17.72 -5.48
C LYS A 242 19.62 -16.79 -5.33
N GLY A 243 19.64 -15.65 -6.05
CA GLY A 243 20.67 -14.63 -5.92
C GLY A 243 20.74 -14.05 -4.50
N ALA A 244 19.59 -13.70 -3.94
CA ALA A 244 19.48 -13.07 -2.61
C ALA A 244 19.98 -13.97 -1.45
N VAL A 245 19.91 -15.30 -1.58
CA VAL A 245 20.43 -16.23 -0.55
C VAL A 245 21.84 -16.73 -0.84
N SER A 246 22.50 -16.27 -1.92
CA SER A 246 23.83 -16.74 -2.32
C SER A 246 24.99 -16.12 -1.53
N GLY A 247 24.73 -15.14 -0.67
CA GLY A 247 25.77 -14.39 0.04
C GLY A 247 26.49 -13.34 -0.82
N MET A 248 25.92 -12.98 -1.96
CA MET A 248 26.41 -11.90 -2.83
C MET A 248 26.30 -10.55 -2.14
N SER A 249 27.24 -9.63 -2.42
CA SER A 249 27.09 -8.24 -1.94
C SER A 249 25.87 -7.58 -2.56
N GLU A 250 25.30 -6.56 -1.89
CA GLU A 250 24.17 -5.78 -2.43
C GLU A 250 24.54 -5.13 -3.77
N GLU A 251 25.75 -4.59 -3.87
CA GLU A 251 26.26 -3.95 -5.10
C GLU A 251 26.29 -4.94 -6.28
N ASP A 252 26.87 -6.13 -6.07
CA ASP A 252 26.95 -7.18 -7.08
C ASP A 252 25.57 -7.71 -7.47
N PHE A 253 24.68 -7.82 -6.48
CA PHE A 253 23.29 -8.25 -6.68
C PHE A 253 22.52 -7.24 -7.53
N ASN A 254 22.56 -5.96 -7.17
CA ASN A 254 21.89 -4.89 -7.92
C ASN A 254 22.48 -4.74 -9.31
N LYS A 255 23.81 -4.78 -9.46
CA LYS A 255 24.47 -4.77 -10.78
C LYS A 255 23.99 -5.90 -11.68
N ARG A 256 23.92 -7.12 -11.17
CA ARG A 256 23.42 -8.27 -11.91
C ARG A 256 21.97 -8.09 -12.36
N ILE A 257 21.14 -7.46 -11.54
CA ILE A 257 19.74 -7.18 -11.90
C ILE A 257 19.67 -6.14 -13.01
N VAL A 258 20.41 -5.05 -12.87
CA VAL A 258 20.48 -3.99 -13.89
C VAL A 258 20.98 -4.56 -15.23
N ASP A 259 22.04 -5.36 -15.22
CA ASP A 259 22.59 -5.98 -16.41
C ASP A 259 21.61 -6.93 -17.13
N HIS A 260 20.67 -7.54 -16.38
CA HIS A 260 19.75 -8.53 -16.94
C HIS A 260 18.34 -8.01 -17.22
N TYR A 261 17.84 -7.06 -16.43
CA TYR A 261 16.45 -6.55 -16.48
C TYR A 261 16.34 -5.07 -16.84
N GLY A 262 17.47 -4.38 -16.99
CA GLY A 262 17.49 -2.94 -17.29
C GLY A 262 17.76 -2.06 -16.06
N ALA A 263 17.99 -0.80 -16.36
CA ALA A 263 18.31 0.20 -15.34
C ALA A 263 17.14 0.40 -14.36
N MET A 264 17.49 0.80 -13.13
CA MET A 264 16.54 1.29 -12.14
C MET A 264 15.82 2.53 -12.69
N PRO A 265 14.49 2.64 -12.54
CA PRO A 265 13.77 3.87 -12.90
C PRO A 265 14.39 5.09 -12.21
N GLU A 266 14.47 6.20 -12.92
CA GLU A 266 14.80 7.49 -12.30
C GLU A 266 13.69 7.87 -11.32
N ALA A 267 14.08 8.35 -10.11
CA ALA A 267 13.16 8.67 -9.02
C ALA A 267 12.34 9.93 -9.30
#